data_9f2b856bee248e317615afbe705a8313
#
_entry.id   9f2b856bee248e317615afbe705a8313
#
_cell.length_a   1.000
_cell.length_b   1.000
_cell.length_c   1.000
_cell.angle_alpha   90.00
_cell.angle_beta   90.00
_cell.angle_gamma   90.00
#
_symmetry.space_group_name_H-M   'P 1'
#
loop_
_entity.id
_entity.type
_entity.pdbx_description
1 polymer ?
#
loop_
_entity_poly.entity_id
_entity_poly.type
_entity_poly.pdbx_seq_one_letter_code
_entity_poly.pdbx_strand_id
1 'polypeptide(L)'
;MSVFTEHRAAPFRRAAGGVLLLGLLLARSVAGQSAEELQLLAWVDDHRGEAVDLLEQITNINSYTLNPDGVREVARVLAPHFDALGFETRWIDGSAFERSGHLFAERRGTGPRMLLIGHLDTVFPEDDPFDTFRLVDDTTVAGPGVGDMKGGLVIILQALQALHAQQLLDDANITVALIGDEERSGSPRELARRDLVEAARWADVALGFEGLETATSAAIARRGATGWTLTTRGIRGHSSRIFDDEIGYGAIFEAARILNSFREEFAAEAFLTFSPGLLLGGSEISRDEISSSGTASGLSNVVAESVVATGDLRTISREQGQRVIARMTEIAEDHLPGTSATLEFRGIPEGMPPKPGSERLFELYDETSQDLGFGPVDLIDPMRLGGADISTAAPYVDGALAAIGGMGAGWHSPDETADLKKITIRTKLAATFILRLMRTQWSQGSD
;
A
#
# COMPACT_ATOMS: atom_id res chain seq x y z
N MET A 1 12.79 40.52 -44.07
CA MET A 1 12.25 41.85 -43.73
C MET A 1 11.74 41.71 -42.29
N SER A 2 12.58 41.89 -41.31
CA SER A 2 13.13 43.06 -40.60
C SER A 2 12.02 44.01 -40.12
N VAL A 3 11.73 44.07 -38.83
CA VAL A 3 11.73 45.31 -38.02
C VAL A 3 11.92 44.95 -36.55
N PHE A 4 13.07 45.29 -36.01
CA PHE A 4 13.40 45.45 -34.59
C PHE A 4 12.77 46.75 -34.09
N THR A 5 12.23 46.76 -32.88
CA THR A 5 12.04 47.99 -32.10
C THR A 5 12.64 47.82 -30.71
N GLU A 6 13.72 48.54 -30.48
CA GLU A 6 14.37 48.80 -29.19
C GLU A 6 13.44 49.57 -28.26
N HIS A 7 13.42 49.22 -26.99
CA HIS A 7 12.97 50.10 -25.91
C HIS A 7 14.07 50.29 -24.86
N ARG A 8 14.45 51.56 -24.73
CA ARG A 8 15.50 52.10 -23.88
C ARG A 8 15.21 51.93 -22.39
N ALA A 9 16.25 51.60 -21.66
CA ALA A 9 16.33 51.61 -20.21
C ALA A 9 16.32 53.03 -19.65
N ALA A 10 15.59 53.26 -18.55
CA ALA A 10 15.72 54.41 -17.67
C ALA A 10 16.32 53.96 -16.31
N PRO A 11 17.17 54.75 -15.67
CA PRO A 11 17.90 54.34 -14.48
C PRO A 11 17.06 54.60 -13.21
N PHE A 12 16.87 53.56 -12.39
CA PHE A 12 16.30 53.73 -11.04
C PHE A 12 17.40 53.85 -9.99
N ARG A 13 17.24 54.87 -9.17
CA ARG A 13 18.10 55.29 -8.06
C ARG A 13 18.16 54.22 -6.99
N ARG A 14 19.36 53.94 -6.49
CA ARG A 14 19.61 53.17 -5.27
C ARG A 14 19.06 53.93 -4.06
N ALA A 15 18.17 53.28 -3.30
CA ALA A 15 17.86 53.66 -1.93
C ALA A 15 18.36 52.53 -1.01
N ALA A 16 19.23 52.94 -0.08
CA ALA A 16 19.74 52.06 0.99
C ALA A 16 18.64 51.76 1.99
N GLY A 17 18.35 50.49 2.17
CA GLY A 17 17.34 49.98 3.11
C GLY A 17 17.24 48.47 3.07
N GLY A 18 18.32 47.75 3.39
CA GLY A 18 18.31 46.29 3.30
C GLY A 18 19.35 45.64 4.18
N VAL A 19 19.28 45.84 5.49
CA VAL A 19 20.14 45.10 6.46
C VAL A 19 19.36 44.63 7.71
N LEU A 20 18.03 44.51 7.65
CA LEU A 20 17.27 44.07 8.83
C LEU A 20 16.33 42.87 8.59
N LEU A 21 16.39 42.22 7.40
CA LEU A 21 15.52 41.04 7.13
C LEU A 21 16.26 39.71 7.06
N LEU A 22 17.57 39.66 7.18
CA LEU A 22 18.34 38.39 7.15
C LEU A 22 18.52 37.75 8.54
N GLY A 23 18.16 38.46 9.62
CA GLY A 23 18.30 37.94 10.99
C GLY A 23 17.11 37.13 11.51
N LEU A 24 15.97 37.15 10.82
CA LEU A 24 14.75 36.46 11.31
C LEU A 24 14.50 35.09 10.67
N LEU A 25 15.21 34.73 9.62
CA LEU A 25 15.09 33.40 8.97
C LEU A 25 16.03 32.34 9.56
N LEU A 26 17.02 32.72 10.33
CA LEU A 26 17.95 31.80 10.99
C LEU A 26 17.57 31.45 12.47
N ALA A 27 16.57 32.11 13.02
CA ALA A 27 16.12 31.87 14.41
C ALA A 27 14.93 30.91 14.53
N ARG A 28 14.41 30.35 13.41
CA ARG A 28 13.34 29.35 13.43
C ARG A 28 13.83 27.91 13.53
N SER A 29 15.12 27.65 13.45
CA SER A 29 15.68 26.31 13.37
C SER A 29 16.14 25.67 14.71
N VAL A 30 15.80 26.24 15.87
CA VAL A 30 16.16 25.67 17.19
C VAL A 30 15.01 25.70 18.21
N ALA A 31 13.81 26.13 17.82
CA ALA A 31 12.67 26.29 18.74
C ALA A 31 11.58 25.20 18.63
N GLY A 32 11.82 24.10 17.88
CA GLY A 32 10.78 23.10 17.55
C GLY A 32 10.74 21.85 18.45
N GLN A 33 11.82 21.50 19.12
CA GLN A 33 11.89 20.21 19.84
C GLN A 33 11.73 20.40 21.35
N SER A 34 10.83 19.64 21.97
CA SER A 34 10.72 19.57 23.43
C SER A 34 11.83 18.71 24.04
N ALA A 35 12.07 18.86 25.37
CA ALA A 35 13.03 18.01 26.07
C ALA A 35 12.67 16.52 25.98
N GLU A 36 11.38 16.20 25.98
CA GLU A 36 10.86 14.83 25.82
C GLU A 36 11.17 14.28 24.42
N GLU A 37 10.97 15.07 23.37
CA GLU A 37 11.31 14.67 22.01
C GLU A 37 12.81 14.39 21.85
N LEU A 38 13.67 15.23 22.43
CA LEU A 38 15.11 14.99 22.44
C LEU A 38 15.50 13.69 23.17
N GLN A 39 14.80 13.35 24.26
CA GLN A 39 14.99 12.10 24.98
C GLN A 39 14.54 10.89 24.15
N LEU A 40 13.44 11.00 23.40
CA LEU A 40 13.01 9.95 22.44
C LEU A 40 14.08 9.70 21.38
N LEU A 41 14.62 10.76 20.78
CA LEU A 41 15.65 10.64 19.74
C LEU A 41 16.91 9.95 20.28
N ALA A 42 17.38 10.36 21.48
CA ALA A 42 18.54 9.77 22.13
C ALA A 42 18.30 8.29 22.45
N TRP A 43 17.12 7.94 22.99
CA TRP A 43 16.76 6.56 23.28
C TRP A 43 16.84 5.67 22.03
N VAL A 44 16.28 6.13 20.90
CA VAL A 44 16.32 5.39 19.63
C VAL A 44 17.75 5.19 19.13
N ASP A 45 18.64 6.19 19.29
CA ASP A 45 20.05 6.05 18.92
C ASP A 45 20.76 5.00 19.78
N ASP A 46 20.51 5.03 21.10
CA ASP A 46 21.14 4.13 22.07
C ASP A 46 20.69 2.66 21.90
N HIS A 47 19.45 2.43 21.40
CA HIS A 47 18.87 1.08 21.22
C HIS A 47 18.88 0.60 19.76
N ARG A 48 19.65 1.26 18.89
CA ARG A 48 19.77 0.86 17.48
C ARG A 48 20.24 -0.58 17.29
N GLY A 49 21.13 -1.07 18.16
CA GLY A 49 21.60 -2.46 18.13
C GLY A 49 20.46 -3.45 18.34
N GLU A 50 19.64 -3.22 19.35
CA GLU A 50 18.48 -4.07 19.64
C GLU A 50 17.46 -4.09 18.50
N ALA A 51 17.28 -2.97 17.81
CA ALA A 51 16.43 -2.90 16.61
C ALA A 51 16.95 -3.79 15.46
N VAL A 52 18.28 -3.79 15.26
CA VAL A 52 18.92 -4.66 14.24
C VAL A 52 18.83 -6.11 14.64
N ASP A 53 19.09 -6.45 15.90
CA ASP A 53 19.02 -7.83 16.41
C ASP A 53 17.58 -8.39 16.26
N LEU A 54 16.57 -7.59 16.55
CA LEU A 54 15.17 -7.97 16.35
C LEU A 54 14.85 -8.15 14.86
N LEU A 55 15.30 -7.24 13.98
CA LEU A 55 15.10 -7.35 12.54
C LEU A 55 15.75 -8.63 12.00
N GLU A 56 16.97 -8.93 12.42
CA GLU A 56 17.66 -10.18 12.06
C GLU A 56 16.87 -11.40 12.55
N GLN A 57 16.44 -11.40 13.79
CA GLN A 57 15.69 -12.51 14.38
C GLN A 57 14.41 -12.81 13.58
N ILE A 58 13.59 -11.79 13.29
CA ILE A 58 12.32 -12.02 12.57
C ILE A 58 12.54 -12.26 11.07
N THR A 59 13.62 -11.73 10.47
CA THR A 59 13.95 -11.99 9.07
C THR A 59 14.37 -13.44 8.84
N ASN A 60 15.11 -14.03 9.78
CA ASN A 60 15.53 -15.43 9.72
C ASN A 60 14.39 -16.44 9.99
N ILE A 61 13.18 -15.97 10.27
CA ILE A 61 11.97 -16.81 10.30
C ILE A 61 11.30 -16.70 8.92
N ASN A 62 11.23 -17.82 8.20
CA ASN A 62 10.45 -17.83 6.96
C ASN A 62 8.97 -17.64 7.28
N SER A 63 8.43 -16.47 6.95
CA SER A 63 7.03 -16.12 7.13
C SER A 63 6.29 -15.99 5.79
N TYR A 64 6.61 -16.83 4.82
CA TYR A 64 5.81 -16.92 3.60
C TYR A 64 4.31 -17.04 3.94
N THR A 65 3.45 -16.30 3.23
CA THR A 65 2.01 -16.30 3.55
C THR A 65 1.40 -17.70 3.66
N LEU A 66 1.90 -18.66 2.87
CA LEU A 66 1.44 -20.05 2.89
C LEU A 66 2.24 -20.96 3.84
N ASN A 67 3.14 -20.39 4.65
CA ASN A 67 3.79 -21.04 5.79
C ASN A 67 3.13 -20.54 7.10
N PRO A 68 2.00 -21.10 7.53
CA PRO A 68 1.25 -20.60 8.69
C PRO A 68 2.02 -20.66 10.00
N ASP A 69 2.92 -21.63 10.15
CA ASP A 69 3.74 -21.79 11.35
C ASP A 69 4.80 -20.68 11.44
N GLY A 70 5.43 -20.31 10.33
CA GLY A 70 6.39 -19.24 10.28
C GLY A 70 5.79 -17.86 10.52
N VAL A 71 4.63 -17.57 9.91
CA VAL A 71 3.87 -16.32 10.18
C VAL A 71 3.52 -16.22 11.67
N ARG A 72 3.05 -17.32 12.27
CA ARG A 72 2.73 -17.39 13.69
C ARG A 72 3.96 -17.25 14.58
N GLU A 73 5.12 -17.74 14.13
CA GLU A 73 6.38 -17.63 14.89
C GLU A 73 6.88 -16.19 14.94
N VAL A 74 6.79 -15.42 13.84
CA VAL A 74 7.06 -13.97 13.87
C VAL A 74 6.17 -13.28 14.91
N ALA A 75 4.88 -13.61 14.94
CA ALA A 75 3.96 -13.06 15.93
C ALA A 75 4.36 -13.43 17.37
N ARG A 76 4.82 -14.68 17.61
CA ARG A 76 5.29 -15.14 18.92
C ARG A 76 6.55 -14.40 19.40
N VAL A 77 7.43 -14.01 18.47
CA VAL A 77 8.60 -13.17 18.80
C VAL A 77 8.15 -11.77 19.21
N LEU A 78 7.18 -11.17 18.50
CA LEU A 78 6.76 -9.79 18.71
C LEU A 78 5.82 -9.59 19.92
N ALA A 79 4.91 -10.53 20.19
CA ALA A 79 3.87 -10.38 21.22
C ALA A 79 4.44 -10.05 22.63
N PRO A 80 5.48 -10.74 23.16
CA PRO A 80 6.03 -10.41 24.47
C PRO A 80 6.58 -8.98 24.59
N HIS A 81 7.05 -8.41 23.48
CA HIS A 81 7.52 -7.03 23.48
C HIS A 81 6.36 -6.05 23.67
N PHE A 82 5.21 -6.28 23.00
CA PHE A 82 4.01 -5.48 23.22
C PHE A 82 3.44 -5.64 24.62
N ASP A 83 3.39 -6.88 25.13
CA ASP A 83 2.94 -7.16 26.52
C ASP A 83 3.79 -6.39 27.55
N ALA A 84 5.12 -6.33 27.35
CA ALA A 84 6.04 -5.58 28.20
C ALA A 84 5.78 -4.06 28.22
N LEU A 85 5.15 -3.52 27.16
CA LEU A 85 4.73 -2.12 27.05
C LEU A 85 3.33 -1.87 27.63
N GLY A 86 2.70 -2.89 28.21
CA GLY A 86 1.35 -2.81 28.77
C GLY A 86 0.23 -2.85 27.74
N PHE A 87 0.49 -3.42 26.55
CA PHE A 87 -0.55 -3.78 25.61
C PHE A 87 -1.10 -5.16 25.97
N GLU A 88 -2.37 -5.39 25.69
CA GLU A 88 -2.99 -6.71 25.72
C GLU A 88 -2.90 -7.33 24.31
N THR A 89 -2.12 -8.41 24.19
CA THR A 89 -1.95 -9.09 22.90
C THR A 89 -2.96 -10.21 22.70
N ARG A 90 -3.46 -10.38 21.49
CA ARG A 90 -4.33 -11.50 21.10
C ARG A 90 -4.00 -11.99 19.69
N TRP A 91 -4.01 -13.30 19.52
CA TRP A 91 -3.91 -13.96 18.23
C TRP A 91 -5.30 -14.20 17.66
N ILE A 92 -5.53 -13.78 16.42
CA ILE A 92 -6.73 -14.12 15.65
C ILE A 92 -6.40 -15.33 14.80
N ASP A 93 -7.07 -16.44 15.07
CA ASP A 93 -6.87 -17.68 14.30
C ASP A 93 -7.40 -17.54 12.87
N GLY A 94 -6.57 -17.88 11.90
CA GLY A 94 -6.83 -17.72 10.48
C GLY A 94 -7.45 -18.94 9.79
N SER A 95 -7.75 -20.02 10.51
CA SER A 95 -8.28 -21.27 9.92
C SER A 95 -9.57 -21.07 9.14
N ALA A 96 -10.43 -20.13 9.56
CA ALA A 96 -11.70 -19.81 8.91
C ALA A 96 -11.53 -19.13 7.53
N PHE A 97 -10.35 -18.59 7.23
CA PHE A 97 -10.00 -17.98 5.95
C PHE A 97 -8.73 -18.59 5.33
N GLU A 98 -8.37 -19.81 5.76
CA GLU A 98 -7.29 -20.63 5.19
C GLU A 98 -5.88 -19.97 5.27
N ARG A 99 -5.60 -19.27 6.38
CA ARG A 99 -4.30 -18.61 6.65
C ARG A 99 -3.88 -18.85 8.10
N SER A 100 -2.69 -18.34 8.44
CA SER A 100 -2.17 -18.41 9.82
C SER A 100 -3.03 -17.63 10.79
N GLY A 101 -3.31 -16.38 10.49
CA GLY A 101 -4.04 -15.46 11.36
C GLY A 101 -3.30 -14.13 11.55
N HIS A 102 -3.69 -13.37 12.57
CA HIS A 102 -3.21 -11.99 12.80
C HIS A 102 -2.84 -11.78 14.26
N LEU A 103 -1.88 -10.91 14.53
CA LEU A 103 -1.56 -10.45 15.88
C LEU A 103 -2.15 -9.05 16.10
N PHE A 104 -2.97 -8.90 17.13
CA PHE A 104 -3.44 -7.61 17.62
C PHE A 104 -2.83 -7.32 18.98
N ALA A 105 -2.42 -6.07 19.21
CA ALA A 105 -1.98 -5.58 20.51
C ALA A 105 -2.74 -4.29 20.83
N GLU A 106 -3.37 -4.22 22.00
CA GLU A 106 -4.31 -3.16 22.35
C GLU A 106 -3.91 -2.51 23.66
N ARG A 107 -3.79 -1.18 23.64
CA ARG A 107 -3.65 -0.34 24.84
C ARG A 107 -4.75 0.71 24.83
N ARG A 108 -5.48 0.81 25.93
CA ARG A 108 -6.62 1.74 26.06
C ARG A 108 -6.23 2.89 27.01
N GLY A 109 -6.29 4.11 26.48
CA GLY A 109 -6.03 5.36 27.16
C GLY A 109 -7.08 6.41 26.82
N THR A 110 -6.76 7.67 27.07
CA THR A 110 -7.68 8.82 26.89
C THR A 110 -7.40 9.64 25.64
N GLY A 111 -6.26 9.40 24.98
CA GLY A 111 -5.87 10.09 23.76
C GLY A 111 -6.68 9.66 22.52
N PRO A 112 -6.40 10.26 21.36
CA PRO A 112 -6.97 9.83 20.08
C PRO A 112 -6.78 8.34 19.84
N ARG A 113 -7.78 7.70 19.25
CA ARG A 113 -7.75 6.27 18.96
C ARG A 113 -6.95 6.03 17.68
N MET A 114 -5.78 5.44 17.81
CA MET A 114 -4.85 5.19 16.72
C MET A 114 -4.80 3.71 16.36
N LEU A 115 -4.87 3.40 15.07
CA LEU A 115 -4.65 2.07 14.52
C LEU A 115 -3.31 2.07 13.76
N LEU A 116 -2.32 1.32 14.28
CA LEU A 116 -1.03 1.09 13.62
C LEU A 116 -1.10 -0.23 12.86
N ILE A 117 -0.79 -0.22 11.57
CA ILE A 117 -0.98 -1.36 10.67
C ILE A 117 0.36 -1.80 10.09
N GLY A 118 0.60 -3.11 10.14
CA GLY A 118 1.69 -3.79 9.45
C GLY A 118 1.32 -5.23 9.12
N HIS A 119 2.21 -5.96 8.43
CA HIS A 119 2.00 -7.37 8.15
C HIS A 119 3.19 -8.23 8.57
N LEU A 120 2.89 -9.51 8.87
CA LEU A 120 3.83 -10.51 9.39
C LEU A 120 4.41 -11.38 8.28
N ASP A 121 3.65 -11.55 7.20
CA ASP A 121 3.96 -12.45 6.11
C ASP A 121 4.89 -11.82 5.07
N THR A 122 5.39 -12.66 4.18
CA THR A 122 6.26 -12.30 3.05
C THR A 122 5.91 -13.14 1.82
N VAL A 123 6.47 -12.75 0.66
CA VAL A 123 6.28 -13.46 -0.62
C VAL A 123 7.22 -14.65 -0.85
N PHE A 124 8.22 -14.88 0.01
CA PHE A 124 9.31 -15.85 -0.24
C PHE A 124 8.97 -17.25 0.27
N PRO A 125 8.78 -18.27 -0.62
CA PRO A 125 8.54 -19.66 -0.23
C PRO A 125 9.63 -20.26 0.66
N GLU A 126 9.31 -21.37 1.36
CA GLU A 126 10.26 -22.03 2.28
C GLU A 126 11.50 -22.62 1.56
N ASP A 127 11.38 -22.92 0.28
CA ASP A 127 12.47 -23.44 -0.57
C ASP A 127 13.19 -22.35 -1.38
N ASP A 128 12.88 -21.07 -1.15
CA ASP A 128 13.58 -19.96 -1.78
C ASP A 128 14.99 -19.83 -1.23
N PRO A 129 16.03 -19.74 -2.09
CA PRO A 129 17.40 -19.55 -1.63
C PRO A 129 17.68 -18.18 -0.97
N PHE A 130 16.79 -17.23 -1.11
CA PHE A 130 16.81 -15.95 -0.42
C PHE A 130 16.07 -16.09 0.92
N ASP A 131 16.74 -16.65 1.92
CA ASP A 131 16.12 -17.16 3.15
C ASP A 131 16.68 -16.59 4.46
N THR A 132 17.76 -15.80 4.41
CA THR A 132 18.47 -15.33 5.60
C THR A 132 18.80 -13.84 5.56
N PHE A 133 18.83 -13.24 6.76
CA PHE A 133 19.35 -11.89 6.97
C PHE A 133 20.86 -11.86 6.72
N ARG A 134 21.34 -10.82 6.03
CA ARG A 134 22.77 -10.57 5.82
C ARG A 134 23.07 -9.08 5.72
N LEU A 135 24.18 -8.68 6.30
CA LEU A 135 24.76 -7.36 6.06
C LEU A 135 25.35 -7.30 4.66
N VAL A 136 24.95 -6.33 3.87
CA VAL A 136 25.51 -6.02 2.54
C VAL A 136 26.67 -5.04 2.70
N ASP A 137 26.48 -4.04 3.56
CA ASP A 137 27.50 -3.07 3.99
C ASP A 137 27.17 -2.55 5.41
N ASP A 138 27.88 -1.51 5.89
CA ASP A 138 27.70 -0.97 7.24
C ASP A 138 26.29 -0.44 7.54
N THR A 139 25.44 -0.27 6.56
CA THR A 139 24.11 0.35 6.68
C THR A 139 23.00 -0.35 5.92
N THR A 140 23.36 -1.24 5.00
CA THR A 140 22.43 -1.96 4.15
C THR A 140 22.36 -3.43 4.56
N VAL A 141 21.15 -3.91 4.75
CA VAL A 141 20.86 -5.32 5.01
C VAL A 141 20.02 -5.90 3.88
N ALA A 142 20.14 -7.19 3.63
CA ALA A 142 19.32 -7.96 2.72
C ALA A 142 18.71 -9.16 3.45
N GLY A 143 17.53 -9.56 3.06
CA GLY A 143 16.82 -10.71 3.61
C GLY A 143 15.31 -10.63 3.36
N PRO A 144 14.59 -11.76 3.45
CA PRO A 144 13.17 -11.83 3.12
C PRO A 144 12.32 -10.96 4.07
N GLY A 145 11.66 -9.95 3.48
CA GLY A 145 10.79 -9.03 4.21
C GLY A 145 11.52 -7.93 4.98
N VAL A 146 12.85 -7.73 4.81
CA VAL A 146 13.57 -6.65 5.53
C VAL A 146 13.03 -5.26 5.18
N GLY A 147 12.55 -5.08 3.94
CA GLY A 147 11.89 -3.86 3.45
C GLY A 147 10.38 -3.96 3.52
N ASP A 148 9.83 -5.10 3.15
CA ASP A 148 8.41 -5.38 3.01
C ASP A 148 7.96 -6.58 3.86
N MET A 149 7.48 -6.37 5.19
CA MET A 149 7.65 -5.08 5.86
C MET A 149 8.23 -5.26 7.29
N LYS A 150 9.10 -6.25 7.53
CA LYS A 150 9.68 -6.53 8.86
C LYS A 150 10.41 -5.32 9.45
N GLY A 151 11.06 -4.50 8.59
CA GLY A 151 11.61 -3.21 9.01
C GLY A 151 10.55 -2.26 9.57
N GLY A 152 9.35 -2.25 9.00
CA GLY A 152 8.20 -1.49 9.50
C GLY A 152 7.71 -2.00 10.86
N LEU A 153 7.70 -3.32 11.07
CA LEU A 153 7.36 -3.92 12.37
C LEU A 153 8.32 -3.48 13.47
N VAL A 154 9.61 -3.45 13.16
CA VAL A 154 10.65 -2.95 14.08
C VAL A 154 10.43 -1.46 14.38
N ILE A 155 10.11 -0.63 13.38
CA ILE A 155 9.81 0.79 13.56
C ILE A 155 8.63 0.98 14.51
N ILE A 156 7.52 0.26 14.33
CA ILE A 156 6.35 0.31 15.22
C ILE A 156 6.78 0.02 16.66
N LEU A 157 7.44 -1.12 16.86
CA LEU A 157 7.78 -1.58 18.18
C LEU A 157 8.79 -0.64 18.88
N GLN A 158 9.85 -0.26 18.19
CA GLN A 158 10.89 0.63 18.73
C GLN A 158 10.35 2.04 19.04
N ALA A 159 9.43 2.56 18.23
CA ALA A 159 8.77 3.84 18.51
C ALA A 159 7.94 3.77 19.81
N LEU A 160 7.19 2.68 20.00
CA LEU A 160 6.42 2.46 21.23
C LEU A 160 7.32 2.20 22.44
N GLN A 161 8.43 1.49 22.29
CA GLN A 161 9.43 1.27 23.34
C GLN A 161 10.07 2.59 23.78
N ALA A 162 10.43 3.47 22.85
CA ALA A 162 10.98 4.79 23.15
C ALA A 162 9.98 5.63 23.96
N LEU A 163 8.70 5.64 23.56
CA LEU A 163 7.64 6.32 24.30
C LEU A 163 7.44 5.73 25.71
N HIS A 164 7.45 4.41 25.83
CA HIS A 164 7.31 3.73 27.11
C HIS A 164 8.45 4.06 28.07
N ALA A 165 9.69 4.02 27.57
CA ALA A 165 10.89 4.32 28.38
C ALA A 165 10.88 5.74 28.96
N GLN A 166 10.21 6.68 28.30
CA GLN A 166 10.02 8.05 28.75
C GLN A 166 8.70 8.26 29.52
N GLN A 167 7.95 7.18 29.83
CA GLN A 167 6.64 7.23 30.51
C GLN A 167 5.59 8.08 29.76
N LEU A 168 5.64 8.05 28.44
CA LEU A 168 4.76 8.84 27.54
C LEU A 168 3.61 8.03 26.95
N LEU A 169 3.43 6.75 27.36
CA LEU A 169 2.33 5.90 26.87
C LEU A 169 1.08 5.90 27.76
N ASP A 170 1.05 6.63 28.87
CA ASP A 170 -0.04 6.52 29.84
C ASP A 170 -1.41 6.87 29.23
N ASP A 171 -1.48 7.90 28.39
CA ASP A 171 -2.69 8.29 27.69
C ASP A 171 -2.84 7.64 26.32
N ALA A 172 -1.94 6.74 25.93
CA ALA A 172 -1.96 6.12 24.61
C ALA A 172 -3.21 5.23 24.42
N ASN A 173 -3.93 5.50 23.38
CA ASN A 173 -5.13 4.75 22.98
C ASN A 173 -4.86 4.15 21.60
N ILE A 174 -4.17 3.01 21.58
CA ILE A 174 -3.55 2.42 20.40
C ILE A 174 -3.99 0.97 20.22
N THR A 175 -4.35 0.62 19.00
CA THR A 175 -4.41 -0.76 18.51
C THR A 175 -3.32 -0.95 17.47
N VAL A 176 -2.46 -1.93 17.64
CA VAL A 176 -1.54 -2.41 16.61
C VAL A 176 -2.16 -3.64 15.96
N ALA A 177 -2.32 -3.64 14.65
CA ALA A 177 -2.83 -4.75 13.86
C ALA A 177 -1.72 -5.25 12.92
N LEU A 178 -1.22 -6.46 13.19
CA LEU A 178 -0.21 -7.11 12.38
C LEU A 178 -0.87 -8.27 11.62
N ILE A 179 -1.08 -8.07 10.34
CA ILE A 179 -1.84 -8.96 9.46
C ILE A 179 -0.91 -10.07 8.95
N GLY A 180 -1.36 -11.30 8.91
CA GLY A 180 -0.53 -12.44 8.51
C GLY A 180 -0.87 -13.01 7.13
N ASP A 181 -1.52 -12.23 6.28
CA ASP A 181 -1.93 -12.61 4.93
C ASP A 181 -2.09 -11.39 3.98
N GLU A 182 -1.25 -10.36 4.17
CA GLU A 182 -1.28 -9.18 3.30
C GLU A 182 -0.93 -9.55 1.88
N GLU A 183 0.18 -10.24 1.71
CA GLU A 183 0.78 -10.61 0.44
C GLU A 183 -0.09 -11.60 -0.38
N ARG A 184 -0.87 -12.39 0.33
CA ARG A 184 -1.80 -13.32 -0.29
C ARG A 184 -3.02 -13.54 0.60
N SER A 185 -3.99 -12.64 0.46
CA SER A 185 -5.20 -12.61 1.28
C SER A 185 -5.92 -13.96 1.34
N GLY A 186 -6.39 -14.31 2.55
CA GLY A 186 -7.20 -15.50 2.80
C GLY A 186 -8.57 -15.44 2.12
N SER A 187 -9.25 -16.57 2.12
CA SER A 187 -10.59 -16.71 1.53
C SER A 187 -11.55 -17.36 2.54
N PRO A 188 -12.76 -16.79 2.76
CA PRO A 188 -13.26 -15.53 2.18
C PRO A 188 -12.53 -14.28 2.71
N ARG A 189 -12.27 -13.31 1.84
CA ARG A 189 -11.56 -12.07 2.20
C ARG A 189 -12.28 -11.27 3.30
N GLU A 190 -13.60 -11.30 3.32
CA GLU A 190 -14.41 -10.61 4.33
C GLU A 190 -14.12 -11.15 5.75
N LEU A 191 -13.84 -12.45 5.88
CA LEU A 191 -13.42 -13.04 7.15
C LEU A 191 -11.97 -12.66 7.50
N ALA A 192 -11.07 -12.70 6.51
CA ALA A 192 -9.67 -12.36 6.69
C ALA A 192 -9.47 -10.89 7.11
N ARG A 193 -10.32 -9.98 6.70
CA ARG A 193 -10.23 -8.54 7.01
C ARG A 193 -11.20 -8.05 8.08
N ARG A 194 -12.06 -8.93 8.63
CA ARG A 194 -13.09 -8.58 9.61
C ARG A 194 -12.52 -7.85 10.82
N ASP A 195 -11.50 -8.42 11.45
CA ASP A 195 -10.93 -7.87 12.69
C ASP A 195 -10.17 -6.55 12.44
N LEU A 196 -9.53 -6.39 11.27
CA LEU A 196 -8.95 -5.12 10.84
C LEU A 196 -10.01 -4.04 10.62
N VAL A 197 -11.14 -4.39 9.99
CA VAL A 197 -12.28 -3.46 9.81
C VAL A 197 -12.88 -3.08 11.15
N GLU A 198 -13.02 -4.00 12.10
CA GLU A 198 -13.51 -3.71 13.45
C GLU A 198 -12.57 -2.74 14.19
N ALA A 199 -11.25 -2.98 14.11
CA ALA A 199 -10.25 -2.08 14.66
C ALA A 199 -10.28 -0.68 14.00
N ALA A 200 -10.48 -0.63 12.69
CA ALA A 200 -10.60 0.63 11.95
C ALA A 200 -11.87 1.42 12.35
N ARG A 201 -13.00 0.75 12.54
CA ARG A 201 -14.24 1.38 13.03
C ARG A 201 -14.11 1.95 14.45
N TRP A 202 -13.24 1.37 15.26
CA TRP A 202 -12.95 1.90 16.58
C TRP A 202 -11.99 3.09 16.51
N ALA A 203 -11.07 3.15 15.54
CA ALA A 203 -10.01 4.14 15.47
C ALA A 203 -10.51 5.49 14.92
N ASP A 204 -9.87 6.57 15.32
CA ASP A 204 -10.03 7.90 14.72
C ASP A 204 -9.09 8.03 13.50
N VAL A 205 -7.89 7.47 13.60
CA VAL A 205 -6.87 7.52 12.55
C VAL A 205 -6.17 6.18 12.35
N ALA A 206 -5.68 5.92 11.13
CA ALA A 206 -4.89 4.76 10.78
C ALA A 206 -3.52 5.15 10.22
N LEU A 207 -2.47 4.44 10.65
CA LEU A 207 -1.08 4.64 10.25
C LEU A 207 -0.52 3.33 9.69
N GLY A 208 -0.11 3.33 8.41
CA GLY A 208 0.41 2.14 7.71
C GLY A 208 1.93 2.17 7.58
N PHE A 209 2.57 1.17 8.17
CA PHE A 209 4.03 1.09 8.29
C PHE A 209 4.70 0.23 7.21
N GLU A 210 4.04 0.03 6.07
CA GLU A 210 4.74 -0.46 4.89
C GLU A 210 5.85 0.49 4.46
N GLY A 211 6.86 -0.08 3.83
CA GLY A 211 8.03 0.65 3.37
C GLY A 211 7.85 1.40 2.05
N LEU A 212 8.92 2.05 1.63
CA LEU A 212 9.06 2.69 0.33
C LEU A 212 10.50 2.61 -0.16
N GLU A 213 10.67 2.62 -1.49
CA GLU A 213 12.00 2.69 -2.13
C GLU A 213 12.61 4.09 -2.09
N THR A 214 11.81 5.14 -1.89
CA THR A 214 12.24 6.53 -1.94
C THR A 214 12.46 7.13 -0.55
N ALA A 215 13.29 8.19 -0.48
CA ALA A 215 13.62 8.93 0.73
C ALA A 215 12.37 9.46 1.46
N THR A 216 12.47 10.41 2.35
CA THR A 216 11.40 10.97 3.18
C THR A 216 10.10 11.20 2.39
N SER A 217 9.15 10.27 2.47
CA SER A 217 7.86 10.38 1.76
C SER A 217 6.77 9.66 2.54
N ALA A 218 5.51 10.03 2.27
CA ALA A 218 4.33 9.40 2.84
C ALA A 218 3.17 9.47 1.84
N ALA A 219 2.12 8.69 2.07
CA ALA A 219 0.97 8.63 1.19
C ALA A 219 -0.34 8.86 1.94
N ILE A 220 -1.17 9.74 1.39
CA ILE A 220 -2.55 9.97 1.85
C ILE A 220 -3.56 9.35 0.89
N ALA A 221 -3.08 8.67 -0.15
CA ALA A 221 -3.89 8.01 -1.16
C ALA A 221 -3.17 6.78 -1.71
N ARG A 222 -3.91 5.67 -1.92
CA ARG A 222 -3.42 4.43 -2.55
C ARG A 222 -4.52 3.83 -3.43
N ARG A 223 -4.15 3.22 -4.54
CA ARG A 223 -5.12 2.51 -5.39
C ARG A 223 -5.34 1.10 -4.90
N GLY A 224 -6.60 0.67 -4.84
CA GLY A 224 -6.94 -0.73 -4.71
C GLY A 224 -6.86 -1.46 -6.05
N ALA A 225 -6.73 -2.78 -6.01
CA ALA A 225 -6.65 -3.63 -7.20
C ALA A 225 -7.64 -4.79 -7.13
N THR A 226 -8.13 -5.23 -8.29
CA THR A 226 -8.89 -6.48 -8.45
C THR A 226 -8.58 -7.13 -9.79
N GLY A 227 -8.57 -8.46 -9.82
CA GLY A 227 -8.47 -9.21 -11.07
C GLY A 227 -9.82 -9.31 -11.77
N TRP A 228 -9.78 -9.36 -13.11
CA TRP A 228 -10.96 -9.62 -13.95
C TRP A 228 -10.68 -10.70 -14.99
N THR A 229 -11.77 -11.38 -15.42
CA THR A 229 -11.75 -12.38 -16.49
C THR A 229 -12.89 -12.09 -17.45
N LEU A 230 -12.55 -11.85 -18.71
CA LEU A 230 -13.49 -11.74 -19.82
C LEU A 230 -13.48 -13.05 -20.62
N THR A 231 -14.64 -13.66 -20.77
CA THR A 231 -14.83 -14.81 -21.68
C THR A 231 -15.80 -14.42 -22.77
N THR A 232 -15.40 -14.56 -24.04
CA THR A 232 -16.31 -14.36 -25.17
C THR A 232 -16.53 -15.67 -25.92
N ARG A 233 -17.70 -15.81 -26.51
CA ARG A 233 -18.11 -16.96 -27.30
C ARG A 233 -18.60 -16.50 -28.67
N GLY A 234 -18.40 -17.35 -29.68
CA GLY A 234 -18.89 -17.18 -31.04
C GLY A 234 -19.37 -18.50 -31.63
N ILE A 235 -20.03 -18.44 -32.76
CA ILE A 235 -20.51 -19.62 -33.47
C ILE A 235 -19.42 -20.12 -34.41
N ARG A 236 -19.06 -21.39 -34.28
CA ARG A 236 -18.10 -22.04 -35.17
C ARG A 236 -18.66 -22.18 -36.60
N GLY A 237 -17.86 -21.84 -37.59
CA GLY A 237 -18.20 -21.98 -38.97
C GLY A 237 -17.01 -21.81 -39.91
N HIS A 238 -17.21 -22.01 -41.18
CA HIS A 238 -16.18 -21.72 -42.20
C HIS A 238 -15.96 -20.21 -42.28
N SER A 239 -14.72 -19.75 -42.35
CA SER A 239 -14.35 -18.32 -42.30
C SER A 239 -15.00 -17.49 -43.45
N SER A 240 -15.38 -18.09 -44.57
CA SER A 240 -16.09 -17.40 -45.64
C SER A 240 -17.53 -16.97 -45.26
N ARG A 241 -18.06 -17.49 -44.15
CA ARG A 241 -19.40 -17.16 -43.63
C ARG A 241 -19.37 -16.20 -42.44
N ILE A 242 -18.19 -15.71 -42.07
CA ILE A 242 -18.09 -14.68 -41.03
C ILE A 242 -18.88 -13.44 -41.47
N PHE A 243 -19.63 -12.84 -40.56
CA PHE A 243 -20.54 -11.70 -40.74
C PHE A 243 -21.89 -12.03 -41.37
N ASP A 244 -22.19 -13.31 -41.70
CA ASP A 244 -23.55 -13.70 -42.07
C ASP A 244 -24.45 -13.83 -40.82
N ASP A 245 -25.77 -13.87 -41.02
CA ASP A 245 -26.77 -13.89 -39.94
C ASP A 245 -26.73 -15.18 -39.11
N GLU A 246 -26.14 -16.29 -39.59
CA GLU A 246 -26.10 -17.57 -38.91
C GLU A 246 -24.80 -17.71 -38.05
N ILE A 247 -23.68 -17.17 -38.50
CA ILE A 247 -22.37 -17.31 -37.86
C ILE A 247 -22.02 -16.06 -37.05
N GLY A 248 -22.35 -14.88 -37.52
CA GLY A 248 -22.04 -13.62 -36.89
C GLY A 248 -20.55 -13.29 -36.91
N TYR A 249 -20.05 -12.65 -35.84
CA TYR A 249 -18.72 -12.03 -35.80
C TYR A 249 -17.62 -12.90 -35.21
N GLY A 250 -17.97 -13.96 -34.47
CA GLY A 250 -17.00 -14.81 -33.79
C GLY A 250 -16.36 -14.19 -32.54
N ALA A 251 -15.85 -15.05 -31.67
CA ALA A 251 -15.38 -14.67 -30.32
C ALA A 251 -14.23 -13.65 -30.32
N ILE A 252 -13.33 -13.69 -31.31
CA ILE A 252 -12.15 -12.79 -31.32
C ILE A 252 -12.58 -11.35 -31.61
N PHE A 253 -13.50 -11.10 -32.55
CA PHE A 253 -14.00 -9.75 -32.80
C PHE A 253 -14.77 -9.18 -31.60
N GLU A 254 -15.55 -10.04 -30.92
CA GLU A 254 -16.26 -9.63 -29.73
C GLU A 254 -15.29 -9.23 -28.60
N ALA A 255 -14.27 -10.03 -28.32
CA ALA A 255 -13.25 -9.67 -27.32
C ALA A 255 -12.50 -8.38 -27.69
N ALA A 256 -12.13 -8.21 -28.96
CA ALA A 256 -11.46 -7.02 -29.46
C ALA A 256 -12.33 -5.76 -29.29
N ARG A 257 -13.65 -5.85 -29.63
CA ARG A 257 -14.61 -4.77 -29.42
C ARG A 257 -14.68 -4.35 -27.93
N ILE A 258 -14.91 -5.33 -27.04
CA ILE A 258 -15.05 -5.09 -25.59
C ILE A 258 -13.77 -4.44 -25.03
N LEU A 259 -12.61 -5.02 -25.27
CA LEU A 259 -11.33 -4.49 -24.79
C LEU A 259 -11.03 -3.08 -25.33
N ASN A 260 -11.35 -2.83 -26.60
CA ASN A 260 -11.18 -1.50 -27.18
C ASN A 260 -12.18 -0.49 -26.59
N SER A 261 -13.43 -0.88 -26.35
CA SER A 261 -14.41 -0.02 -25.69
C SER A 261 -13.99 0.35 -24.28
N PHE A 262 -13.44 -0.60 -23.50
CA PHE A 262 -12.86 -0.31 -22.20
C PHE A 262 -11.73 0.73 -22.31
N ARG A 263 -10.82 0.56 -23.26
CA ARG A 263 -9.72 1.51 -23.50
C ARG A 263 -10.23 2.90 -23.83
N GLU A 264 -11.20 2.99 -24.73
CA GLU A 264 -11.74 4.28 -25.17
C GLU A 264 -12.46 5.03 -24.05
N GLU A 265 -13.20 4.31 -23.21
CA GLU A 265 -13.98 4.92 -22.13
C GLU A 265 -13.13 5.29 -20.91
N PHE A 266 -12.15 4.45 -20.54
CA PHE A 266 -11.48 4.58 -19.25
C PHE A 266 -10.02 5.07 -19.29
N ALA A 267 -9.36 5.08 -20.47
CA ALA A 267 -7.92 5.39 -20.52
C ALA A 267 -7.53 6.80 -20.05
N ALA A 268 -8.46 7.75 -20.05
CA ALA A 268 -8.24 9.12 -19.61
C ALA A 268 -8.77 9.39 -18.18
N GLU A 269 -9.36 8.40 -17.53
CA GLU A 269 -9.92 8.60 -16.19
C GLU A 269 -8.81 8.66 -15.13
N ALA A 270 -8.85 9.69 -14.30
CA ALA A 270 -7.84 9.90 -13.27
C ALA A 270 -7.82 8.75 -12.25
N PHE A 271 -6.61 8.32 -11.87
CA PHE A 271 -6.32 7.26 -10.91
C PHE A 271 -6.85 5.86 -11.28
N LEU A 272 -7.38 5.70 -12.48
CA LEU A 272 -7.86 4.44 -12.99
C LEU A 272 -6.85 3.82 -13.95
N THR A 273 -6.56 2.53 -13.77
CA THR A 273 -5.87 1.73 -14.77
C THR A 273 -6.54 0.37 -14.88
N PHE A 274 -6.63 -0.15 -16.11
CA PHE A 274 -6.89 -1.56 -16.31
C PHE A 274 -5.89 -2.09 -17.34
N SER A 275 -5.48 -3.34 -17.17
CA SER A 275 -4.47 -3.94 -18.03
C SER A 275 -4.86 -5.37 -18.36
N PRO A 276 -5.10 -5.72 -19.66
CA PRO A 276 -5.13 -7.10 -20.08
C PRO A 276 -3.72 -7.70 -19.99
N GLY A 277 -3.55 -8.72 -19.13
CA GLY A 277 -2.26 -9.40 -18.94
C GLY A 277 -2.11 -10.68 -19.77
N LEU A 278 -3.23 -11.36 -20.06
CA LEU A 278 -3.28 -12.57 -20.89
C LEU A 278 -4.49 -12.53 -21.80
N LEU A 279 -4.31 -12.98 -23.04
CA LEU A 279 -5.40 -13.19 -24.00
C LEU A 279 -5.13 -14.48 -24.79
N LEU A 280 -6.09 -15.41 -24.74
CA LEU A 280 -6.09 -16.65 -25.49
C LEU A 280 -7.34 -16.70 -26.36
N GLY A 281 -7.22 -17.04 -27.63
CA GLY A 281 -8.36 -17.10 -28.57
C GLY A 281 -8.22 -18.15 -29.63
N GLY A 282 -9.30 -18.85 -29.94
CA GLY A 282 -9.30 -19.90 -30.97
C GLY A 282 -10.55 -20.78 -30.96
N SER A 283 -10.45 -21.97 -31.57
CA SER A 283 -11.49 -22.99 -31.54
C SER A 283 -11.45 -23.79 -30.23
N GLU A 284 -10.26 -23.96 -29.66
CA GLU A 284 -10.06 -24.67 -28.37
C GLU A 284 -9.10 -23.86 -27.50
N ILE A 285 -9.45 -23.73 -26.23
CA ILE A 285 -8.66 -23.05 -25.21
C ILE A 285 -8.53 -23.97 -23.99
N SER A 286 -7.31 -24.13 -23.51
CA SER A 286 -7.01 -24.71 -22.20
C SER A 286 -6.29 -23.67 -21.36
N ARG A 287 -6.78 -23.41 -20.14
CA ARG A 287 -6.20 -22.45 -19.19
C ARG A 287 -5.95 -23.10 -17.85
N ASP A 288 -4.78 -22.85 -17.30
CA ASP A 288 -4.44 -23.10 -15.92
C ASP A 288 -4.51 -21.78 -15.15
N GLU A 289 -5.45 -21.68 -14.22
CA GLU A 289 -5.63 -20.48 -13.40
C GLU A 289 -4.53 -20.29 -12.36
N ILE A 290 -3.92 -21.39 -11.90
CA ILE A 290 -2.88 -21.37 -10.87
C ILE A 290 -1.58 -20.78 -11.45
N SER A 291 -1.14 -21.32 -12.59
CA SER A 291 0.08 -20.84 -13.25
C SER A 291 -0.14 -19.61 -14.14
N SER A 292 -1.37 -19.08 -14.23
CA SER A 292 -1.74 -17.96 -15.12
C SER A 292 -1.27 -18.19 -16.56
N SER A 293 -1.30 -19.44 -17.03
CA SER A 293 -0.86 -19.87 -18.36
C SER A 293 -1.96 -20.55 -19.15
N GLY A 294 -1.73 -20.81 -20.44
CA GLY A 294 -2.66 -21.56 -21.24
C GLY A 294 -2.24 -21.76 -22.69
N THR A 295 -3.01 -22.56 -23.42
CA THR A 295 -2.82 -22.83 -24.82
C THR A 295 -4.12 -22.57 -25.60
N ALA A 296 -3.98 -22.12 -26.84
CA ALA A 296 -5.09 -21.97 -27.77
C ALA A 296 -4.75 -22.61 -29.11
N SER A 297 -5.75 -23.21 -29.76
CA SER A 297 -5.61 -23.77 -31.08
C SER A 297 -6.76 -23.34 -31.98
N GLY A 298 -6.53 -23.30 -33.30
CA GLY A 298 -7.53 -22.96 -34.29
C GLY A 298 -6.97 -23.01 -35.71
N LEU A 299 -7.86 -23.28 -36.68
CA LEU A 299 -7.53 -23.26 -38.12
C LEU A 299 -7.82 -21.88 -38.70
N SER A 300 -7.01 -21.40 -39.62
CA SER A 300 -7.15 -20.07 -40.24
C SER A 300 -8.44 -19.89 -41.03
N ASN A 301 -9.07 -20.97 -41.45
CA ASN A 301 -10.34 -20.97 -42.20
C ASN A 301 -11.56 -21.32 -41.32
N VAL A 302 -11.44 -21.23 -40.01
CA VAL A 302 -12.53 -21.47 -39.03
C VAL A 302 -12.72 -20.23 -38.16
N VAL A 303 -14.00 -19.85 -37.99
CA VAL A 303 -14.37 -18.75 -37.04
C VAL A 303 -14.11 -19.20 -35.62
N ALA A 304 -13.39 -18.38 -34.85
CA ALA A 304 -13.03 -18.70 -33.48
C ALA A 304 -14.26 -18.76 -32.57
N GLU A 305 -14.33 -19.83 -31.76
CA GLU A 305 -15.46 -20.10 -30.86
C GLU A 305 -15.30 -19.44 -29.48
N SER A 306 -14.06 -19.21 -29.07
CA SER A 306 -13.80 -18.77 -27.70
C SER A 306 -12.60 -17.84 -27.58
N VAL A 307 -12.72 -16.84 -26.70
CA VAL A 307 -11.60 -16.07 -26.18
C VAL A 307 -11.72 -16.01 -24.66
N VAL A 308 -10.58 -16.08 -23.99
CA VAL A 308 -10.43 -15.73 -22.57
C VAL A 308 -9.37 -14.65 -22.46
N ALA A 309 -9.70 -13.53 -21.84
CA ALA A 309 -8.75 -12.49 -21.45
C ALA A 309 -8.81 -12.28 -19.95
N THR A 310 -7.64 -12.05 -19.32
CA THR A 310 -7.54 -11.72 -17.91
C THR A 310 -6.65 -10.52 -17.68
N GLY A 311 -6.90 -9.80 -16.60
CA GLY A 311 -6.11 -8.63 -16.27
C GLY A 311 -6.39 -8.10 -14.88
N ASP A 312 -5.84 -6.92 -14.59
CA ASP A 312 -6.11 -6.19 -13.36
C ASP A 312 -6.88 -4.88 -13.64
N LEU A 313 -7.60 -4.44 -12.61
CA LEU A 313 -8.27 -3.15 -12.54
C LEU A 313 -7.84 -2.47 -11.24
N ARG A 314 -7.40 -1.21 -11.34
CA ARG A 314 -7.01 -0.40 -10.18
C ARG A 314 -7.80 0.88 -10.13
N THR A 315 -8.31 1.20 -8.93
CA THR A 315 -9.10 2.41 -8.68
C THR A 315 -8.69 3.07 -7.36
N ILE A 316 -8.97 4.37 -7.24
CA ILE A 316 -8.60 5.14 -6.05
C ILE A 316 -9.60 4.96 -4.91
N SER A 317 -10.83 4.56 -5.20
CA SER A 317 -11.87 4.36 -4.21
C SER A 317 -12.81 3.20 -4.59
N ARG A 318 -13.52 2.69 -3.59
CA ARG A 318 -14.55 1.66 -3.77
C ARG A 318 -15.67 2.12 -4.71
N GLU A 319 -16.08 3.39 -4.60
CA GLU A 319 -17.13 3.99 -5.43
C GLU A 319 -16.72 4.06 -6.90
N GLN A 320 -15.47 4.47 -7.18
CA GLN A 320 -14.92 4.43 -8.52
C GLN A 320 -14.90 2.98 -9.04
N GLY A 321 -14.45 2.03 -8.22
CA GLY A 321 -14.42 0.61 -8.56
C GLY A 321 -15.80 0.06 -8.91
N GLN A 322 -16.80 0.33 -8.09
CA GLN A 322 -18.20 -0.10 -8.33
C GLN A 322 -18.75 0.46 -9.65
N ARG A 323 -18.57 1.77 -9.87
CA ARG A 323 -19.03 2.44 -11.08
C ARG A 323 -18.37 1.88 -12.34
N VAL A 324 -17.05 1.69 -12.30
CA VAL A 324 -16.27 1.17 -13.44
C VAL A 324 -16.65 -0.29 -13.72
N ILE A 325 -16.76 -1.14 -12.71
CA ILE A 325 -17.19 -2.53 -12.84
C ILE A 325 -18.58 -2.61 -13.49
N ALA A 326 -19.53 -1.81 -13.00
CA ALA A 326 -20.89 -1.76 -13.59
C ALA A 326 -20.83 -1.37 -15.06
N ARG A 327 -20.06 -0.34 -15.40
CA ARG A 327 -19.95 0.11 -16.80
C ARG A 327 -19.23 -0.87 -17.70
N MET A 328 -18.19 -1.53 -17.23
CA MET A 328 -17.50 -2.61 -17.97
C MET A 328 -18.45 -3.78 -18.23
N THR A 329 -19.29 -4.11 -17.25
CA THR A 329 -20.32 -5.17 -17.40
C THR A 329 -21.35 -4.79 -18.48
N GLU A 330 -21.87 -3.57 -18.45
CA GLU A 330 -22.79 -3.07 -19.49
C GLU A 330 -22.17 -3.15 -20.90
N ILE A 331 -20.90 -2.76 -21.06
CA ILE A 331 -20.18 -2.85 -22.35
C ILE A 331 -20.03 -4.31 -22.80
N ALA A 332 -19.80 -5.23 -21.86
CA ALA A 332 -19.68 -6.65 -22.17
C ALA A 332 -21.02 -7.29 -22.53
N GLU A 333 -22.14 -6.79 -22.03
CA GLU A 333 -23.49 -7.25 -22.34
C GLU A 333 -24.02 -6.80 -23.73
N ASP A 334 -23.45 -5.76 -24.30
CA ASP A 334 -23.80 -5.29 -25.66
C ASP A 334 -23.05 -6.10 -26.74
N HIS A 335 -23.65 -7.19 -27.19
CA HIS A 335 -22.96 -8.18 -28.01
C HIS A 335 -23.01 -7.89 -29.50
N LEU A 336 -21.95 -8.24 -30.24
CA LEU A 336 -22.00 -8.38 -31.69
C LEU A 336 -22.89 -9.55 -32.08
N PRO A 337 -23.55 -9.50 -33.29
CA PRO A 337 -24.37 -10.60 -33.79
C PRO A 337 -23.65 -11.96 -33.74
N GLY A 338 -24.32 -13.00 -33.23
CA GLY A 338 -23.78 -14.35 -33.12
C GLY A 338 -22.72 -14.55 -32.06
N THR A 339 -22.58 -13.60 -31.08
CA THR A 339 -21.62 -13.71 -30.01
C THR A 339 -22.26 -13.60 -28.60
N SER A 340 -21.49 -13.90 -27.58
CA SER A 340 -21.82 -13.63 -26.19
C SER A 340 -20.55 -13.34 -25.39
N ALA A 341 -20.69 -12.69 -24.25
CA ALA A 341 -19.59 -12.43 -23.31
C ALA A 341 -20.02 -12.62 -21.85
N THR A 342 -19.08 -12.98 -21.00
CA THR A 342 -19.18 -12.91 -19.55
C THR A 342 -17.96 -12.17 -19.02
N LEU A 343 -18.17 -11.28 -18.06
CA LEU A 343 -17.13 -10.54 -17.38
C LEU A 343 -17.24 -10.76 -15.88
N GLU A 344 -16.19 -11.29 -15.28
CA GLU A 344 -16.14 -11.63 -13.87
C GLU A 344 -15.02 -10.86 -13.17
N PHE A 345 -15.27 -10.41 -11.95
CA PHE A 345 -14.29 -9.72 -11.11
C PHE A 345 -14.08 -10.50 -9.81
N ARG A 346 -12.84 -10.51 -9.29
CA ARG A 346 -12.53 -11.15 -8.00
C ARG A 346 -13.05 -10.37 -6.79
N GLY A 347 -13.56 -9.17 -6.98
CA GLY A 347 -14.11 -8.30 -5.96
C GLY A 347 -14.09 -6.84 -6.41
N ILE A 348 -14.47 -5.94 -5.50
CA ILE A 348 -14.40 -4.50 -5.75
C ILE A 348 -13.05 -4.01 -5.23
N PRO A 349 -12.25 -3.27 -6.03
CA PRO A 349 -10.97 -2.73 -5.56
C PRO A 349 -11.20 -1.76 -4.39
N GLU A 350 -10.49 -1.98 -3.29
CA GLU A 350 -10.53 -1.13 -2.10
C GLU A 350 -9.34 -0.18 -2.15
N GLY A 351 -9.58 1.08 -2.50
CA GLY A 351 -8.57 2.14 -2.50
C GLY A 351 -8.63 2.97 -1.22
N MET A 352 -7.63 3.80 -1.05
CA MET A 352 -7.54 4.82 -0.02
C MET A 352 -7.58 6.20 -0.71
N PRO A 353 -8.74 6.81 -0.92
CA PRO A 353 -8.83 8.16 -1.45
C PRO A 353 -8.33 9.18 -0.42
N PRO A 354 -7.78 10.33 -0.84
CA PRO A 354 -7.39 11.38 0.09
C PRO A 354 -8.62 11.93 0.83
N LYS A 355 -8.43 12.24 2.11
CA LYS A 355 -9.45 12.82 2.99
C LYS A 355 -8.86 14.04 3.73
N PRO A 356 -9.66 15.02 4.18
CA PRO A 356 -9.15 16.14 4.98
C PRO A 356 -8.39 15.71 6.24
N GLY A 357 -8.81 14.61 6.88
CA GLY A 357 -8.08 14.04 8.02
C GLY A 357 -6.72 13.46 7.63
N SER A 358 -6.60 12.86 6.44
CA SER A 358 -5.33 12.36 5.91
C SER A 358 -4.35 13.49 5.59
N GLU A 359 -4.86 14.61 5.06
CA GLU A 359 -4.07 15.83 4.81
C GLU A 359 -3.53 16.41 6.13
N ARG A 360 -4.36 16.50 7.19
CA ARG A 360 -3.92 16.94 8.52
C ARG A 360 -2.87 16.02 9.14
N LEU A 361 -3.01 14.69 8.96
CA LEU A 361 -1.99 13.73 9.40
C LEU A 361 -0.66 13.95 8.66
N PHE A 362 -0.73 14.16 7.36
CA PHE A 362 0.45 14.43 6.55
C PHE A 362 1.13 15.74 6.95
N GLU A 363 0.37 16.82 7.15
CA GLU A 363 0.90 18.11 7.61
C GLU A 363 1.64 17.95 8.95
N LEU A 364 1.03 17.28 9.94
CA LEU A 364 1.68 17.01 11.22
C LEU A 364 2.94 16.16 11.09
N TYR A 365 2.92 15.16 10.18
CA TYR A 365 4.06 14.28 9.94
C TYR A 365 5.21 15.03 9.25
N ASP A 366 4.90 15.88 8.27
CA ASP A 366 5.86 16.74 7.57
C ASP A 366 6.47 17.80 8.51
N GLU A 367 5.65 18.50 9.31
CA GLU A 367 6.13 19.41 10.35
C GLU A 367 7.04 18.69 11.34
N THR A 368 6.67 17.49 11.78
CA THR A 368 7.50 16.68 12.68
C THR A 368 8.85 16.36 12.06
N SER A 369 8.88 15.94 10.79
CA SER A 369 10.11 15.66 10.05
C SER A 369 11.02 16.88 9.92
N GLN A 370 10.44 18.04 9.61
CA GLN A 370 11.19 19.28 9.47
C GLN A 370 11.76 19.75 10.83
N ASP A 371 10.98 19.71 11.89
CA ASP A 371 11.41 20.08 13.25
C ASP A 371 12.53 19.17 13.76
N LEU A 372 12.52 17.88 13.38
CA LEU A 372 13.59 16.94 13.70
C LEU A 372 14.84 17.10 12.82
N GLY A 373 14.80 17.97 11.83
CA GLY A 373 15.91 18.23 10.91
C GLY A 373 16.07 17.18 9.82
N PHE A 374 15.05 16.32 9.59
CA PHE A 374 15.06 15.30 8.53
C PHE A 374 14.63 15.87 7.17
N GLY A 375 14.15 17.12 7.14
CA GLY A 375 13.67 17.80 5.94
C GLY A 375 12.20 17.55 5.63
N PRO A 376 11.71 18.13 4.52
CA PRO A 376 10.32 17.98 4.11
C PRO A 376 10.02 16.56 3.69
N VAL A 377 8.76 16.15 3.88
CA VAL A 377 8.20 14.88 3.42
C VAL A 377 7.48 15.07 2.10
N ASP A 378 7.79 14.26 1.11
CA ASP A 378 7.13 14.29 -0.19
C ASP A 378 5.84 13.46 -0.17
N LEU A 379 4.76 13.98 -0.74
CA LEU A 379 3.56 13.20 -1.04
C LEU A 379 3.80 12.31 -2.26
N ILE A 380 3.50 11.02 -2.10
CA ILE A 380 3.65 10.06 -3.19
C ILE A 380 2.43 10.12 -4.09
N ASP A 381 2.69 10.13 -5.41
CA ASP A 381 1.64 9.94 -6.40
C ASP A 381 1.00 8.54 -6.23
N PRO A 382 -0.33 8.44 -5.97
CA PRO A 382 -1.00 7.16 -5.82
C PRO A 382 -0.90 6.26 -7.05
N MET A 383 -0.59 6.82 -8.23
CA MET A 383 -0.32 6.03 -9.44
C MET A 383 0.92 5.12 -9.31
N ARG A 384 1.82 5.42 -8.39
CA ARG A 384 3.05 4.65 -8.12
C ARG A 384 2.88 3.62 -7.00
N LEU A 385 1.73 3.58 -6.33
CA LEU A 385 1.46 2.70 -5.21
C LEU A 385 0.46 1.60 -5.57
N GLY A 386 0.71 0.40 -5.02
CA GLY A 386 -0.23 -0.72 -5.02
C GLY A 386 -1.25 -0.65 -3.87
N GLY A 387 -2.04 -1.70 -3.74
CA GLY A 387 -2.89 -1.93 -2.57
C GLY A 387 -2.06 -2.14 -1.31
N ALA A 388 -2.70 -2.02 -0.15
CA ALA A 388 -2.15 -2.31 1.17
C ALA A 388 -3.28 -2.46 2.18
N ASP A 389 -3.02 -3.10 3.31
CA ASP A 389 -4.05 -3.31 4.35
C ASP A 389 -4.66 -2.01 4.90
N ILE A 390 -3.89 -0.92 4.89
CA ILE A 390 -4.44 0.40 5.27
C ILE A 390 -5.59 0.85 4.36
N SER A 391 -5.62 0.40 3.10
CA SER A 391 -6.74 0.70 2.19
C SER A 391 -8.06 0.08 2.68
N THR A 392 -7.98 -1.07 3.37
CA THR A 392 -9.14 -1.71 4.02
C THR A 392 -9.62 -0.90 5.24
N ALA A 393 -8.69 -0.28 5.98
CA ALA A 393 -9.02 0.54 7.16
C ALA A 393 -9.49 1.96 6.81
N ALA A 394 -8.93 2.56 5.75
CA ALA A 394 -9.14 3.96 5.37
C ALA A 394 -10.61 4.41 5.24
N PRO A 395 -11.57 3.59 4.75
CA PRO A 395 -12.98 4.00 4.69
C PRO A 395 -13.60 4.30 6.06
N TYR A 396 -13.09 3.72 7.14
CA TYR A 396 -13.70 3.72 8.47
C TYR A 396 -13.07 4.72 9.45
N VAL A 397 -11.97 5.37 9.08
CA VAL A 397 -11.26 6.35 9.90
C VAL A 397 -11.39 7.77 9.33
N ASP A 398 -11.20 8.78 10.17
CA ASP A 398 -11.22 10.19 9.73
C ASP A 398 -10.01 10.53 8.87
N GLY A 399 -8.86 9.95 9.18
CA GLY A 399 -7.62 10.12 8.43
C GLY A 399 -6.77 8.86 8.39
N ALA A 400 -6.10 8.63 7.27
CA ALA A 400 -5.14 7.55 7.09
C ALA A 400 -3.85 8.09 6.48
N LEU A 401 -2.69 7.67 7.03
CA LEU A 401 -1.36 7.99 6.53
C LEU A 401 -0.59 6.69 6.30
N ALA A 402 -0.18 6.45 5.08
CA ALA A 402 0.48 5.23 4.64
C ALA A 402 1.95 5.46 4.29
N ALA A 403 2.69 4.35 4.14
CA ALA A 403 4.05 4.35 3.64
C ALA A 403 5.03 5.11 4.56
N ILE A 404 4.84 4.98 5.87
CA ILE A 404 5.69 5.60 6.89
C ILE A 404 6.64 4.60 7.57
N GLY A 405 6.78 3.41 7.03
CA GLY A 405 7.65 2.33 7.52
C GLY A 405 9.07 2.37 6.99
N GLY A 406 9.68 1.20 6.85
CA GLY A 406 11.06 1.01 6.44
C GLY A 406 11.37 1.54 5.04
N MET A 407 12.64 1.58 4.70
CA MET A 407 13.10 2.03 3.39
C MET A 407 14.13 1.05 2.85
N GLY A 408 13.92 0.65 1.61
CA GLY A 408 14.76 -0.31 0.93
C GLY A 408 14.54 -0.31 -0.57
N ALA A 409 14.89 -1.39 -1.21
CA ALA A 409 14.72 -1.61 -2.64
C ALA A 409 14.56 -3.09 -2.94
N GLY A 410 14.13 -3.42 -4.16
CA GLY A 410 14.10 -4.80 -4.64
C GLY A 410 13.01 -5.68 -4.02
N TRP A 411 11.96 -5.11 -3.50
CA TRP A 411 10.87 -5.88 -2.86
C TRP A 411 10.29 -6.94 -3.80
N HIS A 412 9.82 -8.03 -3.20
CA HIS A 412 9.32 -9.21 -3.92
C HIS A 412 10.38 -9.85 -4.84
N SER A 413 11.68 -9.62 -4.58
CA SER A 413 12.76 -10.24 -5.33
C SER A 413 13.94 -10.61 -4.41
N PRO A 414 14.87 -11.49 -4.86
CA PRO A 414 16.07 -11.82 -4.11
C PRO A 414 17.05 -10.65 -3.89
N ASP A 415 16.77 -9.49 -4.47
CA ASP A 415 17.54 -8.24 -4.30
C ASP A 415 16.96 -7.34 -3.21
N GLU A 416 16.01 -7.84 -2.40
CA GLU A 416 15.38 -7.08 -1.34
C GLU A 416 16.39 -6.64 -0.29
N THR A 417 16.39 -5.33 -0.02
CA THR A 417 17.27 -4.68 0.94
C THR A 417 16.55 -3.68 1.81
N ALA A 418 17.12 -3.35 2.97
CA ALA A 418 16.69 -2.23 3.81
C ALA A 418 17.89 -1.41 4.28
N ASP A 419 17.66 -0.11 4.50
CA ASP A 419 18.66 0.83 5.01
C ASP A 419 18.47 1.06 6.51
N LEU A 420 19.38 0.54 7.33
CA LEU A 420 19.34 0.61 8.79
C LEU A 420 19.37 2.05 9.34
N LYS A 421 20.06 2.97 8.65
CA LYS A 421 20.07 4.39 9.07
C LYS A 421 18.68 5.01 8.86
N LYS A 422 18.03 4.65 7.77
CA LYS A 422 16.70 5.14 7.46
C LYS A 422 15.64 4.53 8.38
N ILE A 423 15.77 3.25 8.75
CA ILE A 423 14.94 2.63 9.79
C ILE A 423 15.07 3.43 11.09
N THR A 424 16.28 3.79 11.51
CA THR A 424 16.51 4.60 12.71
C THR A 424 15.84 5.99 12.59
N ILE A 425 15.99 6.68 11.47
CA ILE A 425 15.35 7.98 11.20
C ILE A 425 13.82 7.86 11.25
N ARG A 426 13.27 6.85 10.60
CA ARG A 426 11.82 6.58 10.60
C ARG A 426 11.29 6.23 11.98
N THR A 427 12.04 5.49 12.79
CA THR A 427 11.69 5.20 14.18
C THR A 427 11.60 6.48 15.00
N LYS A 428 12.58 7.38 14.90
CA LYS A 428 12.58 8.69 15.57
C LYS A 428 11.38 9.52 15.14
N LEU A 429 11.13 9.58 13.84
CA LEU A 429 10.01 10.32 13.28
C LEU A 429 8.67 9.71 13.73
N ALA A 430 8.51 8.40 13.71
CA ALA A 430 7.31 7.69 14.16
C ALA A 430 7.05 7.92 15.66
N ALA A 431 8.07 7.80 16.52
CA ALA A 431 7.92 8.02 17.96
C ALA A 431 7.47 9.45 18.27
N THR A 432 8.11 10.45 17.65
CA THR A 432 7.76 11.86 17.85
C THR A 432 6.40 12.20 17.26
N PHE A 433 6.09 11.68 16.07
CA PHE A 433 4.79 11.87 15.42
C PHE A 433 3.64 11.28 16.25
N ILE A 434 3.79 10.06 16.76
CA ILE A 434 2.80 9.42 17.64
C ILE A 434 2.62 10.25 18.91
N LEU A 435 3.70 10.75 19.53
CA LEU A 435 3.63 11.63 20.69
C LEU A 435 2.84 12.91 20.42
N ARG A 436 3.13 13.58 19.30
CA ARG A 436 2.42 14.80 18.89
C ARG A 436 0.96 14.52 18.60
N LEU A 437 0.67 13.41 17.92
CA LEU A 437 -0.68 12.99 17.59
C LEU A 437 -1.49 12.69 18.86
N MET A 438 -0.92 12.02 19.88
CA MET A 438 -1.57 11.79 21.18
C MET A 438 -1.97 13.11 21.88
N ARG A 439 -1.23 14.19 21.66
CA ARG A 439 -1.48 15.51 22.26
C ARG A 439 -2.41 16.40 21.43
N THR A 440 -2.71 15.99 20.22
CA THR A 440 -3.62 16.72 19.33
C THR A 440 -5.06 16.41 19.70
N GLN A 441 -5.93 17.45 19.76
CA GLN A 441 -7.36 17.21 19.82
C GLN A 441 -7.85 16.76 18.44
N TRP A 442 -8.00 15.46 18.31
CA TRP A 442 -8.62 14.88 17.12
C TRP A 442 -10.13 14.88 17.33
N SER A 443 -10.81 15.98 16.93
CA SER A 443 -12.26 16.03 16.94
C SER A 443 -12.76 15.24 15.72
N GLN A 444 -13.67 14.29 15.95
CA GLN A 444 -14.48 13.74 14.88
C GLN A 444 -15.12 14.91 14.14
N GLY A 445 -14.93 14.99 12.82
CA GLY A 445 -15.63 15.99 12.02
C GLY A 445 -17.11 15.85 12.31
N SER A 446 -17.70 16.89 12.86
CA SER A 446 -19.16 16.99 12.93
C SER A 446 -19.68 16.97 11.50
N ASP A 447 -20.48 15.95 11.19
CA ASP A 447 -21.24 15.75 9.94
C ASP A 447 -21.75 17.02 9.27
#